data_acf2eb647d87c0bf1c3e9bcb1cb83588
#
_entry.id   acf2eb647d87c0bf1c3e9bcb1cb83588
#
_cell.length_a   1.000
_cell.length_b   1.000
_cell.length_c   1.000
_cell.angle_alpha   90.00
_cell.angle_beta   90.00
_cell.angle_gamma   90.00
#
_symmetry.space_group_name_H-M   'P 1'
#
loop_
_entity.id
_entity.type
_entity.pdbx_description
1 polymer ?
#
loop_
_entity_poly.entity_id
_entity_poly.type
_entity_poly.pdbx_seq_one_letter_code
_entity_poly.pdbx_strand_id
1 'polypeptide(L)'
;MKSHNFVSATFVAAASLTVLLHVVGCSNPGTTTPSYGTDSRIAETDSRSNEYEDGTFTERGIYGGAPSYMTITVTLSDSAISDVAVEPMPENNDTSRGYQERFAAAVPEAVIGKSLDEAEVGVLAGASGCADGFNDAIAKIREQARVPE
;
A
#
# COMPACT_ATOMS: atom_id res chain seq x y z
N MET A 1 11.92 40.22 14.29
CA MET A 1 13.17 39.98 13.57
C MET A 1 13.94 38.89 14.29
N LYS A 2 13.86 37.66 13.81
CA LYS A 2 14.82 36.60 14.14
C LYS A 2 14.86 35.63 12.95
N SER A 3 15.98 35.71 12.24
CA SER A 3 16.39 34.89 11.11
C SER A 3 16.78 33.51 11.63
N HIS A 4 16.27 32.44 11.03
CA HIS A 4 16.81 31.12 11.23
C HIS A 4 17.37 30.57 9.94
N ASN A 5 18.67 30.32 10.00
CA ASN A 5 19.54 29.89 8.93
C ASN A 5 19.16 28.51 8.38
N PHE A 6 19.09 28.45 7.07
CA PHE A 6 19.15 27.20 6.29
C PHE A 6 20.59 26.65 6.40
N VAL A 7 20.70 25.41 6.85
CA VAL A 7 21.94 24.63 6.71
C VAL A 7 21.70 23.60 5.59
N SER A 8 22.27 23.91 4.42
CA SER A 8 22.45 22.95 3.33
C SER A 8 23.47 21.91 3.72
N ALA A 9 23.09 20.66 3.75
CA ALA A 9 24.02 19.54 3.80
C ALA A 9 24.08 18.87 2.44
N THR A 10 25.16 19.17 1.72
CA THR A 10 25.58 18.51 0.48
C THR A 10 26.22 17.18 0.83
N PHE A 11 25.68 16.07 0.35
CA PHE A 11 26.40 14.79 0.38
C PHE A 11 26.86 14.41 -1.01
N VAL A 12 28.18 14.27 -1.08
CA VAL A 12 29.00 13.96 -2.23
C VAL A 12 28.93 12.46 -2.52
N ALA A 13 28.96 12.16 -3.82
CA ALA A 13 29.04 10.86 -4.43
C ALA A 13 30.31 10.08 -4.04
N ALA A 14 30.20 8.76 -3.98
CA ALA A 14 31.34 7.88 -4.16
C ALA A 14 30.94 6.71 -5.06
N ALA A 15 31.62 6.66 -6.20
CA ALA A 15 31.65 5.58 -7.17
C ALA A 15 32.56 4.44 -6.70
N SER A 16 32.36 3.27 -7.26
CA SER A 16 33.29 2.13 -7.47
C SER A 16 32.60 0.82 -7.11
N LEU A 17 32.64 -0.27 -7.82
CA LEU A 17 33.72 -0.91 -8.57
C LEU A 17 33.14 -2.08 -9.35
N THR A 18 33.50 -2.16 -10.61
CA THR A 18 33.38 -3.27 -11.56
C THR A 18 34.09 -4.52 -11.07
N VAL A 19 33.43 -5.68 -11.09
CA VAL A 19 34.13 -6.98 -11.10
C VAL A 19 33.61 -7.79 -12.27
N LEU A 20 34.49 -7.91 -13.27
CA LEU A 20 34.41 -8.85 -14.37
C LEU A 20 34.81 -10.23 -13.85
N LEU A 21 33.95 -11.21 -13.97
CA LEU A 21 34.36 -12.60 -13.88
C LEU A 21 34.04 -13.31 -15.20
N HIS A 22 35.08 -13.61 -15.94
CA HIS A 22 35.07 -14.50 -17.10
C HIS A 22 35.03 -15.94 -16.59
N VAL A 23 34.11 -16.72 -17.10
CA VAL A 23 34.23 -18.17 -17.08
C VAL A 23 34.19 -18.71 -18.52
N VAL A 24 35.32 -19.20 -18.90
CA VAL A 24 35.60 -19.89 -20.17
C VAL A 24 35.08 -21.33 -20.09
N GLY A 25 34.34 -21.74 -21.11
CA GLY A 25 34.53 -23.01 -21.82
C GLY A 25 34.03 -24.28 -21.18
N CYS A 26 33.18 -24.96 -21.92
CA CYS A 26 33.54 -26.28 -22.46
C CYS A 26 32.52 -26.68 -23.52
N SER A 27 33.00 -26.80 -24.72
CA SER A 27 32.33 -27.43 -25.85
C SER A 27 32.20 -28.92 -25.63
N ASN A 28 31.03 -29.47 -25.92
CA ASN A 28 30.88 -30.89 -26.19
C ASN A 28 29.94 -31.09 -27.39
N PRO A 29 30.40 -31.67 -28.48
CA PRO A 29 29.55 -31.98 -29.63
C PRO A 29 28.97 -33.38 -29.50
N GLY A 30 27.69 -33.52 -29.56
CA GLY A 30 27.01 -34.82 -29.49
C GLY A 30 25.51 -34.74 -29.88
N THR A 31 25.29 -34.80 -31.18
CA THR A 31 24.26 -35.60 -31.89
C THR A 31 22.78 -35.55 -31.45
N THR A 32 22.01 -34.93 -32.37
CA THR A 32 20.66 -35.33 -32.87
C THR A 32 19.54 -35.66 -31.87
N THR A 33 18.51 -34.86 -31.83
CA THR A 33 17.18 -35.11 -32.41
C THR A 33 16.28 -33.87 -32.21
N PRO A 34 15.48 -33.43 -33.18
CA PRO A 34 14.52 -32.36 -32.96
C PRO A 34 13.27 -32.92 -32.25
N SER A 35 13.19 -32.75 -30.98
CA SER A 35 11.93 -32.91 -30.28
C SER A 35 11.25 -31.56 -30.26
N TYR A 36 10.17 -31.45 -30.99
CA TYR A 36 9.19 -30.36 -30.87
C TYR A 36 8.60 -30.43 -29.45
N GLY A 37 9.28 -29.80 -28.51
CA GLY A 37 8.71 -29.41 -27.23
C GLY A 37 8.29 -27.96 -27.37
N THR A 38 7.02 -27.73 -27.63
CA THR A 38 6.38 -26.44 -27.45
C THR A 38 6.44 -26.12 -25.97
N ASP A 39 7.58 -25.57 -25.52
CA ASP A 39 7.68 -24.95 -24.21
C ASP A 39 7.05 -23.55 -24.35
N SER A 40 5.72 -23.56 -24.43
CA SER A 40 4.93 -22.40 -24.10
C SER A 40 5.12 -22.19 -22.60
N ARG A 41 6.23 -21.57 -22.23
CA ARG A 41 6.22 -20.72 -21.06
C ARG A 41 5.27 -19.60 -21.39
N ILE A 42 3.98 -19.89 -21.14
CA ILE A 42 3.03 -18.87 -20.84
C ILE A 42 3.69 -18.16 -19.65
N ALA A 43 4.20 -16.95 -19.91
CA ALA A 43 4.35 -15.99 -18.85
C ALA A 43 2.98 -16.04 -18.16
N GLU A 44 2.92 -16.57 -16.96
CA GLU A 44 1.84 -16.29 -16.06
C GLU A 44 1.90 -14.77 -15.88
N THR A 45 1.28 -14.07 -16.81
CA THR A 45 0.79 -12.74 -16.58
C THR A 45 -0.09 -12.93 -15.38
N ASP A 46 0.40 -12.50 -14.24
CA ASP A 46 -0.35 -12.36 -13.01
C ASP A 46 -1.59 -11.54 -13.39
N SER A 47 -2.61 -12.25 -13.85
CA SER A 47 -3.95 -11.73 -14.01
C SER A 47 -4.51 -11.63 -12.59
N ARG A 48 -3.99 -10.69 -11.83
CA ARG A 48 -4.81 -9.98 -10.88
C ARG A 48 -5.83 -9.28 -11.75
N SER A 49 -6.93 -9.97 -11.97
CA SER A 49 -8.13 -9.34 -12.48
C SER A 49 -8.29 -8.10 -11.62
N ASN A 50 -8.32 -6.91 -12.24
CA ASN A 50 -8.62 -5.68 -11.53
C ASN A 50 -10.02 -5.85 -10.94
N GLU A 51 -10.10 -6.38 -9.74
CA GLU A 51 -11.34 -6.59 -9.01
C GLU A 51 -11.95 -5.25 -8.59
N TYR A 52 -11.08 -4.23 -8.49
CA TYR A 52 -11.42 -2.88 -8.08
C TYR A 52 -11.04 -1.87 -9.15
N GLU A 53 -11.90 -0.88 -9.35
CA GLU A 53 -11.61 0.27 -10.21
C GLU A 53 -10.58 1.19 -9.57
N ASP A 54 -9.63 1.68 -10.37
CA ASP A 54 -8.73 2.73 -9.93
C ASP A 54 -9.49 4.03 -9.68
N GLY A 55 -9.14 4.75 -8.65
CA GLY A 55 -9.81 5.99 -8.30
C GLY A 55 -9.63 6.38 -6.84
N THR A 56 -10.31 7.43 -6.43
CA THR A 56 -10.32 7.91 -5.05
C THR A 56 -11.70 7.72 -4.44
N PHE A 57 -11.76 7.01 -3.34
CA PHE A 57 -12.98 6.63 -2.63
C PHE A 57 -12.94 7.17 -1.20
N THR A 58 -14.06 7.69 -0.73
CA THR A 58 -14.14 8.28 0.62
C THR A 58 -15.35 7.73 1.35
N GLU A 59 -15.12 7.19 2.56
CA GLU A 59 -16.17 6.65 3.42
C GLU A 59 -15.98 7.02 4.89
N ARG A 60 -17.10 7.02 5.63
CA ARG A 60 -17.08 7.07 7.08
C ARG A 60 -16.99 5.69 7.68
N GLY A 61 -15.97 5.51 8.49
CA GLY A 61 -15.84 4.36 9.36
C GLY A 61 -16.41 4.62 10.74
N ILE A 62 -17.44 3.88 11.12
CA ILE A 62 -18.17 4.04 12.38
C ILE A 62 -17.68 2.98 13.37
N TYR A 63 -17.50 3.35 14.63
CA TYR A 63 -17.09 2.41 15.69
C TYR A 63 -17.58 2.86 17.07
N GLY A 64 -17.58 1.90 18.01
CA GLY A 64 -17.97 2.16 19.39
C GLY A 64 -19.48 2.28 19.64
N GLY A 65 -19.86 2.48 20.89
CA GLY A 65 -21.25 2.54 21.31
C GLY A 65 -21.91 3.93 21.22
N ALA A 66 -21.13 4.99 21.00
CA ALA A 66 -21.57 6.35 20.68
C ALA A 66 -21.22 6.64 19.22
N PRO A 67 -21.81 7.65 18.57
CA PRO A 67 -21.50 7.95 17.18
C PRO A 67 -20.09 8.51 17.03
N SER A 68 -19.08 7.62 17.20
CA SER A 68 -17.70 7.91 16.87
C SER A 68 -17.41 7.45 15.45
N TYR A 69 -16.77 8.28 14.66
CA TYR A 69 -16.38 7.96 13.29
C TYR A 69 -15.04 8.58 12.93
N MET A 70 -14.47 8.12 11.85
CA MET A 70 -13.40 8.78 11.12
C MET A 70 -13.79 8.81 9.63
N THR A 71 -13.32 9.80 8.89
CA THR A 71 -13.46 9.82 7.43
C THR A 71 -12.18 9.25 6.83
N ILE A 72 -12.33 8.22 6.02
CA ILE A 72 -11.22 7.53 5.36
C ILE A 72 -11.32 7.78 3.85
N THR A 73 -10.24 8.29 3.26
CA THR A 73 -10.08 8.46 1.82
C THR A 73 -8.96 7.56 1.35
N VAL A 74 -9.24 6.71 0.36
CA VAL A 74 -8.28 5.78 -0.25
C VAL A 74 -8.17 6.09 -1.73
N THR A 75 -6.96 6.15 -2.26
CA THR A 75 -6.71 6.19 -3.70
C THR A 75 -6.13 4.85 -4.15
N LEU A 76 -6.76 4.26 -5.16
CA LEU A 76 -6.33 3.02 -5.80
C LEU A 76 -5.63 3.31 -7.12
N SER A 77 -4.56 2.61 -7.38
CA SER A 77 -3.85 2.57 -8.65
C SER A 77 -3.29 1.16 -8.87
N ASP A 78 -3.55 0.59 -10.03
CA ASP A 78 -3.16 -0.79 -10.37
C ASP A 78 -3.64 -1.82 -9.33
N SER A 79 -4.89 -1.65 -8.85
CA SER A 79 -5.53 -2.50 -7.82
C SER A 79 -4.85 -2.48 -6.45
N ALA A 80 -3.96 -1.54 -6.19
CA ALA A 80 -3.29 -1.35 -4.92
C ALA A 80 -3.59 0.04 -4.33
N ILE A 81 -3.53 0.16 -3.01
CA ILE A 81 -3.64 1.44 -2.31
C ILE A 81 -2.37 2.25 -2.57
N SER A 82 -2.50 3.33 -3.33
CA SER A 82 -1.41 4.27 -3.62
C SER A 82 -1.34 5.42 -2.62
N ASP A 83 -2.48 5.79 -2.03
CA ASP A 83 -2.55 6.82 -0.98
C ASP A 83 -3.71 6.55 -0.03
N VAL A 84 -3.57 6.98 1.22
CA VAL A 84 -4.61 6.90 2.23
C VAL A 84 -4.56 8.09 3.19
N ALA A 85 -5.72 8.70 3.43
CA ALA A 85 -5.91 9.73 4.43
C ALA A 85 -6.98 9.31 5.45
N VAL A 86 -6.73 9.58 6.72
CA VAL A 86 -7.68 9.35 7.80
C VAL A 86 -7.91 10.65 8.55
N GLU A 87 -9.13 11.15 8.52
CA GLU A 87 -9.51 12.39 9.17
C GLU A 87 -10.26 12.09 10.47
N PRO A 88 -9.77 12.58 11.61
CA PRO A 88 -10.46 12.49 12.89
C PRO A 88 -11.84 13.17 12.86
N MET A 89 -12.78 12.65 13.65
CA MET A 89 -14.07 13.29 13.87
C MET A 89 -13.89 14.69 14.49
N PRO A 90 -14.38 15.76 13.83
CA PRO A 90 -14.17 17.15 14.30
C PRO A 90 -14.75 17.43 15.69
N GLU A 91 -15.92 16.83 16.01
CA GLU A 91 -16.65 17.05 17.24
C GLU A 91 -16.17 16.20 18.42
N ASN A 92 -15.10 15.44 18.24
CA ASN A 92 -14.60 14.54 19.26
C ASN A 92 -13.93 15.31 20.41
N ASN A 93 -13.96 14.73 21.61
CA ASN A 93 -13.18 15.26 22.75
C ASN A 93 -11.67 15.06 22.50
N ASP A 94 -10.84 15.84 23.20
CA ASP A 94 -9.38 15.86 23.00
C ASP A 94 -8.72 14.48 23.17
N THR A 95 -9.19 13.68 24.13
CA THR A 95 -8.66 12.35 24.39
C THR A 95 -8.91 11.42 23.21
N SER A 96 -10.14 11.35 22.72
CA SER A 96 -10.52 10.52 21.59
C SER A 96 -9.87 11.02 20.29
N ARG A 97 -9.81 12.33 20.10
CA ARG A 97 -9.09 12.95 18.98
C ARG A 97 -7.61 12.55 18.97
N GLY A 98 -6.94 12.59 20.11
CA GLY A 98 -5.55 12.19 20.19
C GLY A 98 -5.32 10.70 19.84
N TYR A 99 -6.28 9.81 20.11
CA TYR A 99 -6.20 8.42 19.62
C TYR A 99 -6.38 8.34 18.11
N GLN A 100 -7.35 9.06 17.56
CA GLN A 100 -7.60 9.08 16.10
C GLN A 100 -6.43 9.67 15.34
N GLU A 101 -5.81 10.75 15.82
CA GLU A 101 -4.64 11.38 15.19
C GLU A 101 -3.42 10.44 15.15
N ARG A 102 -3.13 9.74 16.25
CA ARG A 102 -2.04 8.76 16.26
C ARG A 102 -2.31 7.57 15.37
N PHE A 103 -3.55 7.12 15.33
CA PHE A 103 -3.98 6.07 14.41
C PHE A 103 -3.82 6.51 12.97
N ALA A 104 -4.32 7.69 12.60
CA ALA A 104 -4.24 8.26 11.27
C ALA A 104 -2.78 8.35 10.77
N ALA A 105 -1.86 8.75 11.65
CA ALA A 105 -0.43 8.83 11.32
C ALA A 105 0.20 7.44 11.06
N ALA A 106 -0.33 6.37 11.62
CA ALA A 106 0.22 5.01 11.49
C ALA A 106 -0.38 4.21 10.32
N VAL A 107 -1.56 4.58 9.83
CA VAL A 107 -2.28 3.85 8.78
C VAL A 107 -1.51 3.76 7.47
N PRO A 108 -0.89 4.84 6.93
CA PRO A 108 -0.21 4.76 5.64
C PRO A 108 0.85 3.67 5.56
N GLU A 109 1.68 3.53 6.60
CA GLU A 109 2.72 2.49 6.66
C GLU A 109 2.11 1.07 6.68
N ALA A 110 0.91 0.93 7.21
CA ALA A 110 0.25 -0.36 7.36
C ALA A 110 -0.44 -0.83 6.07
N VAL A 111 -0.89 0.09 5.19
CA VAL A 111 -1.79 -0.29 4.08
C VAL A 111 -1.32 0.13 2.68
N ILE A 112 -0.43 1.11 2.52
CA ILE A 112 0.06 1.50 1.20
C ILE A 112 0.76 0.32 0.51
N GLY A 113 0.42 0.09 -0.75
CA GLY A 113 0.92 -1.01 -1.58
C GLY A 113 0.14 -2.31 -1.41
N LYS A 114 -0.85 -2.39 -0.52
CA LYS A 114 -1.75 -3.53 -0.38
C LYS A 114 -2.99 -3.39 -1.26
N SER A 115 -3.60 -4.51 -1.59
CA SER A 115 -4.97 -4.52 -2.13
C SER A 115 -5.98 -4.13 -1.06
N LEU A 116 -7.21 -3.76 -1.46
CA LEU A 116 -8.29 -3.50 -0.50
C LEU A 116 -8.61 -4.72 0.37
N ASP A 117 -8.47 -5.94 -0.14
CA ASP A 117 -8.73 -7.16 0.62
C ASP A 117 -7.71 -7.40 1.73
N GLU A 118 -6.50 -6.91 1.56
CA GLU A 118 -5.41 -7.03 2.53
C GLU A 118 -5.26 -5.79 3.42
N ALA A 119 -6.13 -4.78 3.24
CA ALA A 119 -6.01 -3.49 3.90
C ALA A 119 -6.56 -3.45 5.33
N GLU A 120 -7.16 -4.54 5.82
CA GLU A 120 -7.62 -4.59 7.21
C GLU A 120 -6.46 -4.45 8.18
N VAL A 121 -6.67 -3.65 9.21
CA VAL A 121 -5.66 -3.36 10.22
C VAL A 121 -6.13 -3.82 11.60
N GLY A 122 -5.16 -4.20 12.43
CA GLY A 122 -5.36 -4.42 13.85
C GLY A 122 -5.11 -3.16 14.67
N VAL A 123 -4.71 -3.33 15.92
CA VAL A 123 -4.40 -2.21 16.82
C VAL A 123 -3.17 -1.45 16.31
N LEU A 124 -3.35 -0.21 15.90
CA LEU A 124 -2.28 0.71 15.54
C LEU A 124 -2.17 1.83 16.58
N ALA A 125 -0.95 2.17 16.99
CA ALA A 125 -0.66 3.24 17.94
C ALA A 125 -1.49 3.20 19.24
N GLY A 126 -1.89 1.99 19.66
CA GLY A 126 -2.71 1.78 20.87
C GLY A 126 -4.18 2.13 20.73
N ALA A 127 -4.67 2.37 19.54
CA ALA A 127 -6.05 2.80 19.24
C ALA A 127 -6.89 1.65 18.66
N SER A 128 -7.32 0.69 19.47
CA SER A 128 -8.09 -0.48 19.03
C SER A 128 -9.44 -0.13 18.40
N GLY A 129 -10.21 0.78 18.99
CA GLY A 129 -11.50 1.19 18.44
C GLY A 129 -11.39 1.87 17.08
N CYS A 130 -10.28 2.60 16.83
CA CYS A 130 -10.04 3.21 15.52
C CYS A 130 -9.83 2.16 14.42
N ALA A 131 -9.25 1.00 14.73
CA ALA A 131 -9.11 -0.10 13.79
C ALA A 131 -10.47 -0.60 13.30
N ASP A 132 -11.44 -0.76 14.20
CA ASP A 132 -12.80 -1.18 13.85
C ASP A 132 -13.45 -0.18 12.87
N GLY A 133 -13.31 1.14 13.15
CA GLY A 133 -13.82 2.19 12.26
C GLY A 133 -13.11 2.21 10.90
N PHE A 134 -11.81 2.02 10.87
CA PHE A 134 -11.08 1.94 9.61
C PHE A 134 -11.55 0.76 8.77
N ASN A 135 -11.64 -0.42 9.36
CA ASN A 135 -12.07 -1.64 8.67
C ASN A 135 -13.53 -1.53 8.18
N ASP A 136 -14.42 -0.87 8.93
CA ASP A 136 -15.80 -0.57 8.48
C ASP A 136 -15.79 0.31 7.22
N ALA A 137 -14.94 1.34 7.16
CA ALA A 137 -14.80 2.18 5.97
C ALA A 137 -14.21 1.41 4.79
N ILE A 138 -13.16 0.60 5.01
CA ILE A 138 -12.56 -0.23 3.95
C ILE A 138 -13.58 -1.21 3.36
N ALA A 139 -14.44 -1.81 4.18
CA ALA A 139 -15.51 -2.68 3.68
C ALA A 139 -16.48 -1.94 2.74
N LYS A 140 -16.86 -0.71 3.08
CA LYS A 140 -17.72 0.15 2.23
C LYS A 140 -17.01 0.57 0.94
N ILE A 141 -15.73 0.92 1.03
CA ILE A 141 -14.91 1.29 -0.14
C ILE A 141 -14.77 0.10 -1.10
N ARG A 142 -14.60 -1.14 -0.60
CA ARG A 142 -14.61 -2.35 -1.43
C ARG A 142 -15.88 -2.46 -2.26
N GLU A 143 -17.03 -2.23 -1.67
CA GLU A 143 -18.31 -2.29 -2.39
C GLU A 143 -18.42 -1.20 -3.46
N GLN A 144 -17.89 0.00 -3.21
CA GLN A 144 -17.92 1.09 -4.19
C GLN A 144 -16.93 0.91 -5.33
N ALA A 145 -15.74 0.40 -5.03
CA ALA A 145 -14.65 0.24 -5.99
C ALA A 145 -14.77 -1.03 -6.83
N ARG A 146 -15.68 -1.95 -6.49
CA ARG A 146 -15.81 -3.22 -7.21
C ARG A 146 -16.25 -3.02 -8.65
N VAL A 147 -15.50 -3.62 -9.57
CA VAL A 147 -15.87 -3.63 -11.00
C VAL A 147 -17.16 -4.42 -11.18
N PRO A 148 -18.21 -3.88 -11.80
CA PRO A 148 -19.41 -4.63 -12.10
C PRO A 148 -19.11 -5.80 -13.07
N GLU A 149 -19.63 -6.99 -12.76
CA GLU A 149 -19.56 -8.16 -13.66
C GLU A 149 -20.43 -7.96 -14.93
#